data_12eafa48871901abb3eb8ae61b759df4
#
_entry.id   12eafa48871901abb3eb8ae61b759df4
#
_cell.length_a   1.000
_cell.length_b   1.000
_cell.length_c   1.000
_cell.angle_alpha   90.00
_cell.angle_beta   90.00
_cell.angle_gamma   90.00
#
_symmetry.space_group_name_H-M   'P 1'
#
loop_
_entity.id
_entity.type
_entity.pdbx_description
1 polymer ?
#
loop_
_entity_poly.entity_id
_entity_poly.type
_entity_poly.pdbx_seq_one_letter_code
_entity_poly.pdbx_strand_id
1 'polypeptide(L)'
;QDYIMFDVSLSINKKSKDYKTYGSSETLSGYENLIKDAITATVSAHTEDECREDMEGLKEEILKSVQDLFQSDFIYKVAISGVKFG
;
A
#
# COMPACT_ATOMS: atom_id res chain seq x y z
N GLN A 1 20.18 -13.78 -4.32
CA GLN A 1 19.63 -12.44 -4.29
C GLN A 1 18.28 -12.45 -3.60
N ASP A 2 18.13 -11.63 -2.57
CA ASP A 2 16.93 -11.61 -1.75
C ASP A 2 15.83 -10.76 -2.40
N TYR A 3 14.61 -11.26 -2.36
CA TYR A 3 13.46 -10.50 -2.79
C TYR A 3 12.22 -10.89 -1.98
N ILE A 4 11.24 -10.00 -2.01
CA ILE A 4 9.94 -10.24 -1.39
C ILE A 4 8.88 -10.00 -2.45
N MET A 5 7.98 -10.97 -2.60
CA MET A 5 6.81 -10.83 -3.49
C MET A 5 5.54 -10.98 -2.66
N PHE A 6 4.57 -10.14 -2.93
CA PHE A 6 3.27 -10.22 -2.26
C PHE A 6 2.23 -9.44 -3.03
N ASP A 7 0.97 -9.72 -2.73
CA ASP A 7 -0.17 -8.98 -3.27
C ASP A 7 -0.69 -8.03 -2.20
N VAL A 8 -1.04 -6.83 -2.62
CA VAL A 8 -1.57 -5.81 -1.73
C VAL A 8 -2.99 -5.46 -2.17
N SER A 9 -3.91 -5.47 -1.21
CA SER A 9 -5.28 -5.03 -1.41
C SER A 9 -5.54 -3.79 -0.58
N LEU A 10 -6.20 -2.81 -1.17
CA LEU A 10 -6.52 -1.55 -0.51
C LEU A 10 -8.03 -1.46 -0.30
N SER A 11 -8.44 -1.14 0.92
CA SER A 11 -9.85 -0.93 1.24
C SER A 11 -10.17 0.56 1.20
N ILE A 12 -11.24 0.92 0.53
CA ILE A 12 -11.60 2.30 0.24
C ILE A 12 -12.90 2.66 0.97
N ASN A 13 -12.90 3.83 1.62
CA ASN A 13 -14.11 4.36 2.27
C ASN A 13 -14.93 5.16 1.25
N LYS A 14 -15.98 4.55 0.73
CA LYS A 14 -16.85 5.16 -0.26
C LYS A 14 -17.66 6.36 0.28
N LYS A 15 -17.72 6.50 1.58
CA LYS A 15 -18.41 7.62 2.23
C LYS A 15 -17.52 8.86 2.37
N SER A 16 -16.21 8.71 2.15
CA SER A 16 -15.30 9.84 2.19
C SER A 16 -15.56 10.77 1.02
N LYS A 17 -15.49 12.07 1.27
CA LYS A 17 -15.59 13.06 0.19
C LYS A 17 -14.45 12.93 -0.82
N ASP A 18 -13.30 12.45 -0.39
CA ASP A 18 -12.14 12.25 -1.26
C ASP A 18 -12.34 11.07 -2.22
N TYR A 19 -13.24 10.16 -1.90
CA TYR A 19 -13.60 9.08 -2.80
C TYR A 19 -14.17 9.61 -4.12
N LYS A 20 -14.92 10.70 -4.06
CA LYS A 20 -15.49 11.31 -5.27
C LYS A 20 -14.40 11.88 -6.18
N THR A 21 -13.31 12.34 -5.59
CA THR A 21 -12.19 12.90 -6.33
C THR A 21 -11.26 11.82 -6.89
N TYR A 22 -10.94 10.81 -6.08
CA TYR A 22 -9.88 9.84 -6.39
C TYR A 22 -10.37 8.41 -6.62
N GLY A 23 -11.59 8.10 -6.21
CA GLY A 23 -12.05 6.72 -6.11
C GLY A 23 -12.52 6.05 -7.39
N SER A 24 -12.65 6.79 -8.49
CA SER A 24 -13.07 6.17 -9.76
C SER A 24 -11.97 5.26 -10.29
N SER A 25 -12.37 4.21 -11.03
CA SER A 25 -11.42 3.28 -11.61
C SER A 25 -10.41 3.98 -12.50
N GLU A 26 -10.85 4.96 -13.27
CA GLU A 26 -9.96 5.71 -14.17
C GLU A 26 -8.91 6.51 -13.39
N THR A 27 -9.34 7.21 -12.34
CA THR A 27 -8.44 8.01 -11.52
C THR A 27 -7.45 7.12 -10.79
N LEU A 28 -7.93 6.04 -10.16
CA LEU A 28 -7.05 5.11 -9.45
C LEU A 28 -6.05 4.43 -10.38
N SER A 29 -6.46 4.09 -11.61
CA SER A 29 -5.54 3.55 -12.60
C SER A 29 -4.42 4.54 -12.93
N GLY A 30 -4.73 5.82 -12.96
CA GLY A 30 -3.72 6.85 -13.19
C GLY A 30 -2.71 6.97 -12.06
N TYR A 31 -3.09 6.56 -10.85
CA TYR A 31 -2.19 6.56 -9.69
C TYR A 31 -1.50 5.21 -9.45
N GLU A 32 -1.79 4.19 -10.25
CA GLU A 32 -1.30 2.84 -10.01
C GLU A 32 0.21 2.76 -9.84
N ASN A 33 0.96 3.39 -10.74
CA ASN A 33 2.42 3.36 -10.66
C ASN A 33 2.94 4.12 -9.43
N LEU A 34 2.30 5.22 -9.07
CA LEU A 34 2.68 5.98 -7.88
C LEU A 34 2.42 5.17 -6.61
N ILE A 35 1.30 4.45 -6.58
CA ILE A 35 0.97 3.57 -5.45
C ILE A 35 2.01 2.45 -5.35
N LYS A 36 2.35 1.82 -6.47
CA LYS A 36 3.36 0.76 -6.49
C LYS A 36 4.72 1.28 -6.04
N ASP A 37 5.10 2.46 -6.48
CA ASP A 37 6.37 3.07 -6.09
C ASP A 37 6.39 3.38 -4.60
N ALA A 38 5.30 3.89 -4.05
CA ALA A 38 5.19 4.17 -2.61
C ALA A 38 5.34 2.89 -1.79
N ILE A 39 4.68 1.82 -2.21
CA ILE A 39 4.75 0.51 -1.54
C ILE A 39 6.17 -0.04 -1.63
N THR A 40 6.76 -0.01 -2.82
CA THR A 40 8.12 -0.51 -3.04
C THR A 40 9.13 0.25 -2.18
N ALA A 41 9.03 1.57 -2.12
CA ALA A 41 9.92 2.39 -1.30
C ALA A 41 9.79 2.04 0.18
N THR A 42 8.57 1.84 0.65
CA THR A 42 8.31 1.46 2.04
C THR A 42 8.94 0.12 2.38
N VAL A 43 8.70 -0.88 1.53
CA VAL A 43 9.22 -2.24 1.77
C VAL A 43 10.75 -2.26 1.66
N SER A 44 11.32 -1.55 0.70
CA SER A 44 12.76 -1.51 0.48
C SER A 44 13.54 -0.83 1.59
N ALA A 45 12.86 -0.06 2.45
CA ALA A 45 13.49 0.55 3.62
C ALA A 45 13.78 -0.47 4.73
N HIS A 46 13.29 -1.70 4.59
CA HIS A 46 13.45 -2.76 5.59
C HIS A 46 14.19 -3.94 5.01
N THR A 47 14.85 -4.71 5.88
CA THR A 47 15.44 -5.98 5.50
C THR A 47 14.34 -7.04 5.38
N GLU A 48 14.65 -8.15 4.73
CA GLU A 48 13.72 -9.29 4.63
C GLU A 48 13.30 -9.78 6.03
N ASP A 49 14.25 -9.87 6.95
CA ASP A 49 13.98 -10.32 8.32
C ASP A 49 13.03 -9.36 9.05
N GLU A 50 13.24 -8.06 8.89
CA GLU A 50 12.35 -7.06 9.49
C GLU A 50 10.92 -7.21 8.97
N CYS A 51 10.77 -7.45 7.67
CA CYS A 51 9.45 -7.66 7.08
C CYS A 51 8.78 -8.91 7.62
N ARG A 52 9.54 -9.99 7.81
CA ARG A 52 9.00 -11.24 8.36
C ARG A 52 8.56 -11.09 9.80
N GLU A 53 9.34 -10.36 10.60
CA GLU A 53 9.10 -10.24 12.03
C GLU A 53 7.92 -9.35 12.37
N ASP A 54 7.65 -8.34 11.55
CA ASP A 54 6.58 -7.38 11.83
C ASP A 54 5.77 -7.02 10.59
N MET A 55 5.01 -8.00 10.11
CA MET A 55 4.10 -7.78 8.97
C MET A 55 3.02 -6.75 9.26
N GLU A 56 2.53 -6.71 10.50
CA GLU A 56 1.48 -5.74 10.87
C GLU A 56 2.03 -4.32 10.84
N GLY A 57 3.24 -4.10 11.35
CA GLY A 57 3.90 -2.81 11.25
C GLY A 57 4.15 -2.39 9.81
N LEU A 58 4.54 -3.35 8.96
CA LEU A 58 4.76 -3.11 7.54
C LEU A 58 3.47 -2.67 6.85
N LYS A 59 2.33 -3.31 7.16
CA LYS A 59 1.03 -2.92 6.63
C LYS A 59 0.67 -1.50 7.01
N GLU A 60 0.93 -1.11 8.26
CA GLU A 60 0.65 0.25 8.73
C GLU A 60 1.52 1.27 8.02
N GLU A 61 2.78 0.97 7.80
CA GLU A 61 3.68 1.87 7.07
C GLU A 61 3.24 2.03 5.61
N ILE A 62 2.84 0.94 4.97
CA ILE A 62 2.31 0.97 3.60
C ILE A 62 1.05 1.82 3.56
N LEU A 63 0.13 1.61 4.50
CA LEU A 63 -1.11 2.39 4.56
C LEU A 63 -0.81 3.88 4.68
N LYS A 64 0.09 4.24 5.57
CA LYS A 64 0.48 5.63 5.76
C LYS A 64 1.09 6.22 4.50
N SER A 65 1.98 5.48 3.83
CA SER A 65 2.60 5.92 2.59
C SER A 65 1.58 6.21 1.50
N VAL A 66 0.59 5.33 1.36
CA VAL A 66 -0.47 5.49 0.37
C VAL A 66 -1.40 6.66 0.75
N GLN A 67 -1.74 6.79 2.03
CA GLN A 67 -2.53 7.92 2.50
C GLN A 67 -1.82 9.25 2.25
N ASP A 68 -0.52 9.30 2.49
CA ASP A 68 0.29 10.49 2.24
C ASP A 68 0.31 10.86 0.75
N LEU A 69 0.33 9.87 -0.12
CA LEU A 69 0.30 10.07 -1.56
C LEU A 69 -0.94 10.84 -2.00
N PHE A 70 -2.11 10.52 -1.42
CA PHE A 70 -3.37 11.18 -1.72
C PHE A 70 -3.68 12.33 -0.76
N GLN A 71 -2.90 12.49 0.30
CA GLN A 71 -3.15 13.42 1.38
C GLN A 71 -4.58 13.26 1.94
N SER A 72 -4.97 12.00 2.12
CA SER A 72 -6.32 11.63 2.52
C SER A 72 -6.32 10.23 3.14
N ASP A 73 -7.30 9.98 3.98
CA ASP A 73 -7.52 8.68 4.61
C ASP A 73 -8.67 7.89 3.96
N PHE A 74 -9.06 8.24 2.73
CA PHE A 74 -10.14 7.49 2.07
C PHE A 74 -9.76 6.03 1.80
N ILE A 75 -8.46 5.75 1.67
CA ILE A 75 -7.95 4.38 1.74
C ILE A 75 -7.64 4.15 3.22
N TYR A 76 -8.34 3.21 3.85
CA TYR A 76 -8.29 3.08 5.30
C TYR A 76 -7.69 1.75 5.78
N LYS A 77 -7.42 0.83 4.88
CA LYS A 77 -6.89 -0.48 5.25
C LYS A 77 -6.03 -1.06 4.13
N VAL A 78 -4.95 -1.71 4.53
CA VAL A 78 -4.07 -2.46 3.63
C VAL A 78 -4.10 -3.93 4.06
N ALA A 79 -4.28 -4.82 3.11
CA ALA A 79 -4.15 -6.26 3.33
C ALA A 79 -3.02 -6.79 2.44
N ILE A 80 -2.23 -7.71 2.98
CA ILE A 80 -1.13 -8.35 2.27
C ILE A 80 -1.40 -9.85 2.22
N SER A 81 -1.23 -10.45 1.05
CA SER A 81 -1.43 -11.89 0.86
C SER A 81 -0.41 -12.44 -0.11
N GLY A 82 -0.29 -13.77 -0.14
CA GLY A 82 0.61 -14.45 -1.08
C GLY A 82 2.07 -14.10 -0.89
N VAL A 83 2.50 -13.91 0.35
CA VAL A 83 3.88 -13.47 0.63
C VAL A 83 4.87 -14.58 0.31
N LYS A 84 5.90 -14.21 -0.47
CA LYS A 84 7.01 -15.11 -0.80
C LYS A 84 8.32 -14.38 -0.58
N PHE A 85 9.26 -15.07 0.04
CA PHE A 85 10.61 -14.59 0.24
C PHE A 85 11.57 -15.42 -0.59
N GLY A 86 12.47 -14.78 -1.27
CA GLY A 86 13.45 -15.46 -2.11
C GLY A 86 14.87 -15.03 -1.89
#